data_a38ed7e3c41641c29e8227f15124fb3d
#
_entry.id   a38ed7e3c41641c29e8227f15124fb3d
#
_cell.length_a   1.000
_cell.length_b   1.000
_cell.length_c   1.000
_cell.angle_alpha   90.00
_cell.angle_beta   90.00
_cell.angle_gamma   90.00
#
_symmetry.space_group_name_H-M   'P 1'
#
loop_
_entity.id
_entity.type
_entity.pdbx_description
1 polymer ?
#
loop_
_entity_poly.entity_id
_entity_poly.type
_entity_poly.pdbx_seq_one_letter_code
_entity_poly.pdbx_strand_id
1 'polypeptide(L)'
;MTEAAPDTAVNIDPHLGSRHKTIRGWVFWPAAGIALAFIAFAMLFPHAAEATFGAVQTTIVSAFNWYYVLIAAFFVVFALAMGFSRFGTIKLGQDDDEPEFSTMSWFSLLFAAGMGIGLVFYGVSEPLSHFAQPRPGVEGTPNQLAQQAMSQTFLHWGVHAWSIYVVIGLALAYAFHRRKRPRTIRWALEPILGARLVQGAWGNAVDVAALVGTLFGVATSLGLGVIQISAGLDYLGIVAPSAISEAIIVGIITGFVLFSVLSGVGKGMKWLSNINLVLAGALMLYLLFAGPTEFLLRDVVQSIGNYIQNFVGLSFTTSAYSGEDGVAWQGTWTSFYWGWWISWAPFVGIFIARISRGRTVREFVTGVILVPTLVGILWFTVLGGTAIYGELTGSVSLLGSDGSVNVSTALFQMLEGIPGTVFLAIGFLVLIGIFFVTSADSGALVMGMIATGGEEEPKRWVRIFFTLATSLIAFALLLAGGLTALQTAAISIALPFSVVLLAICWATVVAFRREMKAYDKAERAHLRDSIGEHYGLEVEEPNQRGIFGLPARWRPRKSVTASAPESGAPASPES
;
A
#
# COMPACT_ATOMS: atom_id res chain seq x y z
N MET A 1 -31.50 32.63 -13.89
CA MET A 1 -30.53 32.34 -14.96
C MET A 1 -29.15 32.54 -14.34
N THR A 2 -28.58 31.50 -13.81
CA THR A 2 -27.30 31.49 -13.12
C THR A 2 -26.24 31.08 -14.13
N GLU A 3 -25.49 32.06 -14.60
CA GLU A 3 -24.32 31.88 -15.45
C GLU A 3 -23.16 31.36 -14.56
N ALA A 4 -22.87 30.09 -14.71
CA ALA A 4 -21.77 29.44 -14.03
C ALA A 4 -20.44 30.06 -14.49
N ALA A 5 -19.55 30.36 -13.54
CA ALA A 5 -18.19 30.79 -13.80
C ALA A 5 -17.49 29.83 -14.79
N PRO A 6 -16.60 30.34 -15.67
CA PRO A 6 -15.94 29.51 -16.64
C PRO A 6 -15.07 28.49 -15.93
N ASP A 7 -15.58 27.28 -15.86
CA ASP A 7 -14.84 26.09 -15.54
C ASP A 7 -13.77 25.96 -16.64
N THR A 8 -12.50 26.12 -16.27
CA THR A 8 -11.39 25.71 -17.10
C THR A 8 -11.35 24.18 -17.13
N ALA A 9 -12.47 23.58 -17.43
CA ALA A 9 -12.57 22.18 -17.81
C ALA A 9 -11.77 22.06 -19.11
N VAL A 10 -10.54 21.57 -19.00
CA VAL A 10 -9.82 20.99 -20.12
C VAL A 10 -10.82 20.01 -20.74
N ASN A 11 -11.26 20.34 -21.95
CA ASN A 11 -12.18 19.56 -22.74
C ASN A 11 -11.54 18.17 -22.91
N ILE A 12 -11.86 17.25 -22.00
CA ILE A 12 -11.46 15.85 -22.11
C ILE A 12 -12.39 15.33 -23.19
N ASP A 13 -11.83 15.10 -24.37
CA ASP A 13 -12.51 14.49 -25.50
C ASP A 13 -13.37 13.31 -24.99
N PRO A 14 -14.71 13.38 -25.05
CA PRO A 14 -15.58 12.30 -24.58
C PRO A 14 -15.34 10.99 -25.35
N HIS A 15 -14.66 11.06 -26.49
CA HIS A 15 -14.26 9.89 -27.28
C HIS A 15 -13.00 9.17 -26.76
N LEU A 16 -12.31 9.68 -25.72
CA LEU A 16 -11.23 8.91 -25.05
C LEU A 16 -11.75 7.65 -24.33
N GLY A 17 -13.06 7.56 -24.04
CA GLY A 17 -13.70 6.40 -23.43
C GLY A 17 -14.17 5.30 -24.40
N SER A 18 -14.13 5.50 -25.72
CA SER A 18 -14.65 4.53 -26.71
C SER A 18 -13.62 3.95 -27.67
N ARG A 19 -12.37 4.35 -27.60
CA ARG A 19 -11.30 3.77 -28.40
C ARG A 19 -10.75 2.53 -27.72
N HIS A 20 -11.06 1.37 -28.30
CA HIS A 20 -10.43 0.06 -28.13
C HIS A 20 -9.46 -0.05 -26.96
N LYS A 21 -9.70 -1.01 -26.04
CA LYS A 21 -8.83 -1.50 -24.94
C LYS A 21 -7.39 -1.74 -25.45
N THR A 22 -6.63 -0.67 -25.70
CA THR A 22 -5.28 -0.71 -26.25
C THR A 22 -4.27 -0.43 -25.14
N ILE A 23 -3.18 -1.18 -25.17
CA ILE A 23 -2.03 -0.90 -24.29
C ILE A 23 -1.52 0.53 -24.52
N ARG A 24 -1.05 1.17 -23.46
CA ARG A 24 -0.30 2.40 -23.58
C ARG A 24 1.15 2.06 -23.92
N GLY A 25 1.50 2.08 -25.22
CA GLY A 25 2.76 1.56 -25.73
C GLY A 25 4.00 2.16 -25.03
N TRP A 26 4.01 3.46 -24.74
CA TRP A 26 5.09 4.14 -24.03
C TRP A 26 5.19 3.81 -22.51
N VAL A 27 4.29 3.00 -22.00
CA VAL A 27 4.35 2.45 -20.61
C VAL A 27 4.62 0.96 -20.66
N PHE A 28 3.84 0.23 -21.44
CA PHE A 28 3.94 -1.23 -21.52
C PHE A 28 5.31 -1.69 -22.03
N TRP A 29 5.75 -1.20 -23.21
CA TRP A 29 6.97 -1.72 -23.84
C TRP A 29 8.26 -1.43 -23.07
N PRO A 30 8.48 -0.22 -22.49
CA PRO A 30 9.64 -0.01 -21.62
C PRO A 30 9.65 -0.91 -20.38
N ALA A 31 8.51 -1.06 -19.70
CA ALA A 31 8.42 -1.93 -18.53
C ALA A 31 8.62 -3.42 -18.90
N ALA A 32 8.01 -3.87 -20.00
CA ALA A 32 8.22 -5.22 -20.52
C ALA A 32 9.67 -5.47 -20.92
N GLY A 33 10.31 -4.49 -21.58
CA GLY A 33 11.72 -4.56 -21.97
C GLY A 33 12.65 -4.69 -20.74
N ILE A 34 12.42 -3.89 -19.69
CA ILE A 34 13.17 -3.99 -18.43
C ILE A 34 12.97 -5.37 -17.79
N ALA A 35 11.73 -5.85 -17.72
CA ALA A 35 11.41 -7.17 -17.15
C ALA A 35 12.11 -8.30 -17.90
N LEU A 36 11.97 -8.32 -19.22
CA LEU A 36 12.57 -9.37 -20.07
C LEU A 36 14.10 -9.32 -20.06
N ALA A 37 14.70 -8.13 -20.09
CA ALA A 37 16.15 -7.97 -19.99
C ALA A 37 16.67 -8.47 -18.63
N PHE A 38 15.96 -8.16 -17.55
CA PHE A 38 16.28 -8.65 -16.22
C PHE A 38 16.19 -10.18 -16.13
N ILE A 39 15.08 -10.77 -16.58
CA ILE A 39 14.88 -12.22 -16.60
C ILE A 39 16.01 -12.89 -17.39
N ALA A 40 16.28 -12.40 -18.60
CA ALA A 40 17.35 -12.95 -19.46
C ALA A 40 18.71 -12.86 -18.77
N PHE A 41 19.05 -11.71 -18.17
CA PHE A 41 20.34 -11.55 -17.46
C PHE A 41 20.46 -12.49 -16.26
N ALA A 42 19.45 -12.55 -15.39
CA ALA A 42 19.50 -13.36 -14.18
C ALA A 42 19.46 -14.87 -14.47
N MET A 43 18.73 -15.31 -15.51
CA MET A 43 18.66 -16.74 -15.86
C MET A 43 19.84 -17.23 -16.69
N LEU A 44 20.39 -16.40 -17.58
CA LEU A 44 21.52 -16.79 -18.44
C LEU A 44 22.88 -16.64 -17.73
N PHE A 45 22.98 -15.71 -16.79
CA PHE A 45 24.21 -15.36 -16.09
C PHE A 45 24.00 -15.28 -14.56
N PRO A 46 23.53 -16.35 -13.87
CA PRO A 46 23.12 -16.26 -12.47
C PRO A 46 24.24 -15.79 -11.54
N HIS A 47 25.47 -16.27 -11.70
CA HIS A 47 26.62 -15.82 -10.88
C HIS A 47 26.98 -14.34 -11.10
N ALA A 48 26.91 -13.85 -12.35
CA ALA A 48 27.14 -12.45 -12.61
C ALA A 48 26.00 -11.58 -12.07
N ALA A 49 24.77 -12.07 -12.11
CA ALA A 49 23.60 -11.41 -11.54
C ALA A 49 23.72 -11.33 -10.01
N GLU A 50 24.07 -12.42 -9.33
CA GLU A 50 24.32 -12.46 -7.89
C GLU A 50 25.40 -11.44 -7.46
N ALA A 51 26.55 -11.44 -8.12
CA ALA A 51 27.62 -10.48 -7.85
C ALA A 51 27.18 -9.03 -8.09
N THR A 52 26.43 -8.78 -9.18
CA THR A 52 25.90 -7.45 -9.50
C THR A 52 24.89 -7.00 -8.44
N PHE A 53 23.96 -7.86 -8.05
CA PHE A 53 22.96 -7.54 -7.03
C PHE A 53 23.60 -7.27 -5.68
N GLY A 54 24.58 -8.08 -5.27
CA GLY A 54 25.35 -7.85 -4.04
C GLY A 54 26.08 -6.49 -4.04
N ALA A 55 26.74 -6.13 -5.15
CA ALA A 55 27.42 -4.85 -5.29
C ALA A 55 26.42 -3.67 -5.26
N VAL A 56 25.28 -3.79 -5.95
CA VAL A 56 24.21 -2.78 -5.95
C VAL A 56 23.63 -2.61 -4.56
N GLN A 57 23.34 -3.71 -3.86
CA GLN A 57 22.82 -3.66 -2.49
C GLN A 57 23.80 -2.95 -1.56
N THR A 58 25.06 -3.36 -1.56
CA THR A 58 26.08 -2.75 -0.72
C THR A 58 26.19 -1.24 -0.99
N THR A 59 26.21 -0.84 -2.27
CA THR A 59 26.28 0.57 -2.67
C THR A 59 25.07 1.36 -2.18
N ILE A 60 23.85 0.84 -2.40
CA ILE A 60 22.62 1.55 -2.00
C ILE A 60 22.52 1.61 -0.47
N VAL A 61 22.79 0.51 0.23
CA VAL A 61 22.68 0.45 1.69
C VAL A 61 23.71 1.38 2.34
N SER A 62 24.96 1.37 1.89
CA SER A 62 26.01 2.26 2.45
C SER A 62 25.73 3.73 2.19
N ALA A 63 25.19 4.09 1.01
CA ALA A 63 24.97 5.48 0.63
C ALA A 63 23.61 6.04 1.08
N PHE A 64 22.55 5.21 1.10
CA PHE A 64 21.16 5.69 1.22
C PHE A 64 20.38 5.08 2.39
N ASN A 65 20.98 4.28 3.26
CA ASN A 65 20.34 3.75 4.46
C ASN A 65 19.64 4.87 5.29
N TRP A 66 20.36 5.93 5.63
CA TRP A 66 19.81 7.08 6.34
C TRP A 66 18.63 7.73 5.63
N TYR A 67 18.65 7.74 4.30
CA TYR A 67 17.57 8.31 3.48
C TYR A 67 16.29 7.47 3.60
N TYR A 68 16.36 6.14 3.56
CA TYR A 68 15.20 5.26 3.74
C TYR A 68 14.55 5.46 5.11
N VAL A 69 15.35 5.59 6.16
CA VAL A 69 14.85 5.87 7.51
C VAL A 69 14.17 7.24 7.56
N LEU A 70 14.82 8.27 7.05
CA LEU A 70 14.28 9.63 7.05
C LEU A 70 12.97 9.75 6.27
N ILE A 71 12.91 9.14 5.07
CA ILE A 71 11.73 9.25 4.22
C ILE A 71 10.53 8.48 4.80
N ALA A 72 10.76 7.30 5.41
CA ALA A 72 9.71 6.55 6.07
C ALA A 72 9.14 7.32 7.28
N ALA A 73 10.00 7.90 8.12
CA ALA A 73 9.59 8.78 9.20
C ALA A 73 8.83 10.03 8.69
N PHE A 74 9.29 10.63 7.59
CA PHE A 74 8.60 11.74 6.95
C PHE A 74 7.19 11.34 6.47
N PHE A 75 7.01 10.16 5.90
CA PHE A 75 5.69 9.69 5.46
C PHE A 75 4.73 9.47 6.64
N VAL A 76 5.23 9.07 7.81
CA VAL A 76 4.41 9.03 9.04
C VAL A 76 3.92 10.43 9.42
N VAL A 77 4.84 11.40 9.50
CA VAL A 77 4.50 12.79 9.83
C VAL A 77 3.52 13.36 8.80
N PHE A 78 3.77 13.13 7.51
CA PHE A 78 2.90 13.57 6.43
C PHE A 78 1.48 12.98 6.57
N ALA A 79 1.36 11.67 6.75
CA ALA A 79 0.07 10.99 6.87
C ALA A 79 -0.73 11.54 8.06
N LEU A 80 -0.10 11.66 9.23
CA LEU A 80 -0.73 12.23 10.42
C LEU A 80 -1.13 13.68 10.21
N ALA A 81 -0.27 14.50 9.59
CA ALA A 81 -0.59 15.89 9.27
C ALA A 81 -1.80 16.00 8.32
N MET A 82 -1.91 15.15 7.31
CA MET A 82 -3.07 15.13 6.42
C MET A 82 -4.35 14.74 7.15
N GLY A 83 -4.34 13.68 7.96
CA GLY A 83 -5.51 13.17 8.67
C GLY A 83 -6.01 14.10 9.79
N PHE A 84 -5.09 14.68 10.57
CA PHE A 84 -5.44 15.42 11.78
C PHE A 84 -5.45 16.95 11.60
N SER A 85 -5.06 17.48 10.43
CA SER A 85 -5.26 18.89 10.10
C SER A 85 -6.68 19.16 9.57
N ARG A 86 -6.93 20.40 9.15
CA ARG A 86 -8.17 20.78 8.47
C ARG A 86 -8.38 20.06 7.12
N PHE A 87 -7.35 19.45 6.55
CA PHE A 87 -7.48 18.60 5.36
C PHE A 87 -8.24 17.30 5.65
N GLY A 88 -8.28 16.86 6.91
CA GLY A 88 -8.99 15.66 7.36
C GLY A 88 -10.49 15.67 7.06
N THR A 89 -11.11 16.82 6.82
CA THR A 89 -12.54 16.94 6.47
C THR A 89 -12.83 16.77 4.98
N ILE A 90 -11.80 16.82 4.11
CA ILE A 90 -11.98 16.64 2.67
C ILE A 90 -12.52 15.23 2.40
N LYS A 91 -13.55 15.14 1.53
CA LYS A 91 -14.16 13.89 1.14
C LYS A 91 -13.47 13.28 -0.08
N LEU A 92 -13.18 12.00 -0.02
CA LEU A 92 -12.62 11.21 -1.12
C LEU A 92 -13.76 10.74 -2.03
N GLY A 93 -14.38 11.69 -2.71
CA GLY A 93 -15.56 11.52 -3.53
C GLY A 93 -16.22 12.87 -3.80
N GLN A 94 -17.45 12.87 -4.32
CA GLN A 94 -18.25 14.08 -4.38
C GLN A 94 -18.79 14.40 -2.96
N ASP A 95 -19.29 15.61 -2.75
CA ASP A 95 -19.71 16.04 -1.40
C ASP A 95 -20.92 15.27 -0.89
N ASP A 96 -21.76 14.76 -1.78
CA ASP A 96 -22.92 13.91 -1.54
C ASP A 96 -22.62 12.39 -1.57
N ASP A 97 -21.40 11.98 -1.98
CA ASP A 97 -21.06 10.56 -1.99
C ASP A 97 -21.09 9.97 -0.57
N GLU A 98 -21.77 8.83 -0.40
CA GLU A 98 -21.67 8.00 0.80
C GLU A 98 -20.57 6.95 0.67
N PRO A 99 -20.03 6.42 1.79
CA PRO A 99 -19.05 5.33 1.74
C PRO A 99 -19.62 4.11 1.00
N GLU A 100 -18.90 3.66 -0.03
CA GLU A 100 -19.29 2.50 -0.85
C GLU A 100 -19.36 1.19 -0.03
N PHE A 101 -18.53 1.06 1.00
CA PHE A 101 -18.47 -0.08 1.89
C PHE A 101 -18.81 0.33 3.31
N SER A 102 -19.55 -0.53 4.05
CA SER A 102 -19.70 -0.36 5.50
C SER A 102 -18.33 -0.35 6.19
N THR A 103 -18.22 0.23 7.37
CA THR A 103 -16.94 0.36 8.08
C THR A 103 -16.30 -1.00 8.34
N MET A 104 -17.06 -2.02 8.74
CA MET A 104 -16.54 -3.36 8.97
C MET A 104 -16.05 -4.04 7.69
N SER A 105 -16.81 -3.92 6.59
CA SER A 105 -16.38 -4.44 5.28
C SER A 105 -15.13 -3.74 4.79
N TRP A 106 -15.03 -2.43 4.96
CA TRP A 106 -13.85 -1.66 4.60
C TRP A 106 -12.61 -2.07 5.41
N PHE A 107 -12.76 -2.27 6.74
CA PHE A 107 -11.69 -2.77 7.60
C PHE A 107 -11.22 -4.16 7.18
N SER A 108 -12.16 -5.05 6.84
CA SER A 108 -11.83 -6.40 6.33
C SER A 108 -11.06 -6.32 5.01
N LEU A 109 -11.41 -5.40 4.12
CA LEU A 109 -10.71 -5.18 2.85
C LEU A 109 -9.32 -4.56 3.06
N LEU A 110 -9.18 -3.61 4.00
CA LEU A 110 -7.87 -3.06 4.37
C LEU A 110 -6.95 -4.14 4.95
N PHE A 111 -7.49 -5.00 5.82
CA PHE A 111 -6.77 -6.14 6.34
C PHE A 111 -6.32 -7.09 5.23
N ALA A 112 -7.23 -7.46 4.33
CA ALA A 112 -6.91 -8.33 3.19
C ALA A 112 -5.85 -7.74 2.25
N ALA A 113 -5.76 -6.40 2.14
CA ALA A 113 -4.72 -5.72 1.37
C ALA A 113 -3.33 -5.82 2.03
N GLY A 114 -3.29 -5.86 3.37
CA GLY A 114 -2.05 -5.89 4.14
C GLY A 114 -1.56 -7.29 4.47
N MET A 115 -2.46 -8.27 4.44
CA MET A 115 -2.10 -9.66 4.69
C MET A 115 -1.56 -10.28 3.42
N GLY A 116 -0.33 -10.66 3.44
CA GLY A 116 0.37 -11.29 2.34
C GLY A 116 1.35 -12.35 2.81
N ILE A 117 2.04 -12.95 1.86
CA ILE A 117 3.07 -13.97 2.09
C ILE A 117 4.10 -13.51 3.14
N GLY A 118 4.49 -12.23 3.08
CA GLY A 118 5.47 -11.68 4.00
C GLY A 118 5.11 -11.81 5.48
N LEU A 119 3.83 -11.62 5.82
CA LEU A 119 3.36 -11.79 7.21
C LEU A 119 3.55 -13.23 7.72
N VAL A 120 3.37 -14.23 6.85
CA VAL A 120 3.59 -15.63 7.22
C VAL A 120 5.07 -15.92 7.27
N PHE A 121 5.84 -15.45 6.27
CA PHE A 121 7.28 -15.68 6.16
C PHE A 121 8.06 -15.10 7.35
N TYR A 122 7.75 -13.87 7.72
CA TYR A 122 8.42 -13.14 8.79
C TYR A 122 7.70 -13.23 10.15
N GLY A 123 6.53 -13.87 10.21
CA GLY A 123 5.69 -13.91 11.42
C GLY A 123 6.38 -14.48 12.65
N VAL A 124 7.23 -15.47 12.45
CA VAL A 124 8.08 -16.11 13.48
C VAL A 124 9.52 -15.63 13.36
N SER A 125 10.04 -15.64 12.14
CA SER A 125 11.48 -15.48 11.91
C SER A 125 12.01 -14.10 12.28
N GLU A 126 11.27 -13.03 12.06
CA GLU A 126 11.74 -11.67 12.35
C GLU A 126 11.79 -11.37 13.86
N PRO A 127 10.69 -11.57 14.65
CA PRO A 127 10.77 -11.39 16.09
C PRO A 127 11.87 -12.23 16.74
N LEU A 128 12.01 -13.48 16.30
CA LEU A 128 13.03 -14.38 16.80
C LEU A 128 14.44 -13.95 16.41
N SER A 129 14.63 -13.46 15.16
CA SER A 129 15.94 -12.94 14.71
C SER A 129 16.35 -11.69 15.49
N HIS A 130 15.42 -10.77 15.75
CA HIS A 130 15.72 -9.59 16.56
C HIS A 130 15.96 -9.91 18.02
N PHE A 131 15.38 -10.99 18.54
CA PHE A 131 15.66 -11.51 19.87
C PHE A 131 17.06 -12.15 19.95
N ALA A 132 17.39 -13.02 19.00
CA ALA A 132 18.64 -13.77 18.97
C ALA A 132 19.84 -12.91 18.55
N GLN A 133 19.64 -12.04 17.57
CA GLN A 133 20.64 -11.13 17.00
C GLN A 133 20.09 -9.69 16.95
N PRO A 134 20.02 -9.03 18.12
CA PRO A 134 19.49 -7.68 18.21
C PRO A 134 20.34 -6.71 17.39
N ARG A 135 19.76 -5.55 17.10
CA ARG A 135 20.49 -4.48 16.42
C ARG A 135 21.79 -4.14 17.18
N PRO A 136 22.93 -3.96 16.49
CA PRO A 136 24.20 -3.58 17.11
C PRO A 136 24.05 -2.36 18.04
N GLY A 137 24.60 -2.49 19.25
CA GLY A 137 24.47 -1.49 20.32
C GLY A 137 23.23 -1.66 21.22
N VAL A 138 22.44 -2.70 20.98
CA VAL A 138 21.32 -3.07 21.87
C VAL A 138 21.77 -4.22 22.76
N GLU A 139 21.75 -3.98 24.06
CA GLU A 139 22.11 -4.94 25.10
C GLU A 139 21.00 -5.05 26.14
N GLY A 140 20.94 -6.16 26.87
CA GLY A 140 19.95 -6.34 27.93
C GLY A 140 19.82 -7.79 28.38
N THR A 141 18.95 -7.99 29.35
CA THR A 141 18.51 -9.33 29.75
C THR A 141 17.67 -9.98 28.65
N PRO A 142 17.55 -11.32 28.58
CA PRO A 142 16.69 -11.97 27.60
C PRO A 142 15.28 -11.40 27.51
N ASN A 143 14.68 -11.05 28.65
CA ASN A 143 13.34 -10.43 28.67
C ASN A 143 13.31 -9.01 28.04
N GLN A 144 14.36 -8.22 28.23
CA GLN A 144 14.49 -6.90 27.61
C GLN A 144 14.71 -7.01 26.11
N LEU A 145 15.53 -7.98 25.66
CA LEU A 145 15.76 -8.25 24.26
C LEU A 145 14.49 -8.73 23.57
N ALA A 146 13.67 -9.58 24.21
CA ALA A 146 12.38 -10.01 23.69
C ALA A 146 11.43 -8.80 23.45
N GLN A 147 11.32 -7.89 24.42
CA GLN A 147 10.50 -6.68 24.26
C GLN A 147 10.99 -5.77 23.13
N GLN A 148 12.31 -5.62 22.99
CA GLN A 148 12.90 -4.82 21.93
C GLN A 148 12.70 -5.47 20.55
N ALA A 149 12.81 -6.80 20.47
CA ALA A 149 12.53 -7.57 19.26
C ALA A 149 11.11 -7.35 18.75
N MET A 150 10.13 -7.43 19.64
CA MET A 150 8.73 -7.16 19.31
C MET A 150 8.52 -5.72 18.83
N SER A 151 9.09 -4.74 19.51
CA SER A 151 8.99 -3.32 19.12
C SER A 151 9.66 -3.04 17.77
N GLN A 152 10.79 -3.67 17.48
CA GLN A 152 11.48 -3.55 16.19
C GLN A 152 10.63 -4.16 15.06
N THR A 153 10.03 -5.32 15.31
CA THR A 153 9.08 -5.95 14.37
C THR A 153 7.85 -5.05 14.11
N PHE A 154 7.27 -4.47 15.16
CA PHE A 154 6.14 -3.55 15.01
C PHE A 154 6.50 -2.26 14.27
N LEU A 155 7.74 -1.80 14.36
CA LEU A 155 8.24 -0.69 13.54
C LEU A 155 8.14 -1.03 12.05
N HIS A 156 8.60 -2.21 11.64
CA HIS A 156 8.67 -2.62 10.25
C HIS A 156 7.29 -2.90 9.63
N TRP A 157 6.34 -3.41 10.40
CA TRP A 157 5.03 -3.87 9.92
C TRP A 157 3.85 -2.98 10.31
N GLY A 158 4.09 -2.02 11.18
CA GLY A 158 3.05 -1.15 11.73
C GLY A 158 2.93 0.18 11.04
N VAL A 159 2.92 1.24 11.85
CA VAL A 159 2.60 2.62 11.44
C VAL A 159 3.40 3.09 10.23
N HIS A 160 4.69 2.76 10.14
CA HIS A 160 5.56 3.22 9.04
C HIS A 160 5.15 2.61 7.69
N ALA A 161 4.97 1.29 7.64
CA ALA A 161 4.53 0.58 6.44
C ALA A 161 3.22 1.17 5.89
N TRP A 162 2.24 1.33 6.78
CA TRP A 162 0.91 1.82 6.40
C TRP A 162 0.90 3.30 6.06
N SER A 163 1.78 4.10 6.66
CA SER A 163 1.97 5.50 6.28
C SER A 163 2.53 5.66 4.86
N ILE A 164 3.43 4.78 4.42
CA ILE A 164 3.90 4.74 3.03
C ILE A 164 2.72 4.51 2.08
N TYR A 165 1.83 3.57 2.44
CA TYR A 165 0.64 3.30 1.63
C TYR A 165 -0.40 4.41 1.68
N VAL A 166 -0.54 5.10 2.83
CA VAL A 166 -1.39 6.30 2.93
C VAL A 166 -0.96 7.38 1.95
N VAL A 167 0.34 7.65 1.81
CA VAL A 167 0.85 8.67 0.88
C VAL A 167 0.27 8.51 -0.52
N ILE A 168 0.43 7.34 -1.09
CA ILE A 168 0.00 7.08 -2.46
C ILE A 168 -1.51 6.83 -2.55
N GLY A 169 -2.07 6.07 -1.62
CA GLY A 169 -3.49 5.73 -1.60
C GLY A 169 -4.39 6.95 -1.45
N LEU A 170 -4.01 7.90 -0.59
CA LEU A 170 -4.72 9.16 -0.38
C LEU A 170 -4.75 10.01 -1.65
N ALA A 171 -3.59 10.20 -2.28
CA ALA A 171 -3.47 10.96 -3.52
C ALA A 171 -4.29 10.34 -4.66
N LEU A 172 -4.24 9.02 -4.77
CA LEU A 172 -4.99 8.28 -5.80
C LEU A 172 -6.50 8.30 -5.52
N ALA A 173 -6.93 8.10 -4.28
CA ALA A 173 -8.35 8.17 -3.92
C ALA A 173 -8.95 9.54 -4.25
N TYR A 174 -8.23 10.62 -3.93
CA TYR A 174 -8.60 11.97 -4.32
C TYR A 174 -8.65 12.13 -5.85
N ALA A 175 -7.62 11.68 -6.57
CA ALA A 175 -7.57 11.78 -8.02
C ALA A 175 -8.72 10.98 -8.68
N PHE A 176 -8.99 9.75 -8.25
CA PHE A 176 -9.98 8.86 -8.85
C PHE A 176 -11.41 9.30 -8.54
N HIS A 177 -11.71 9.53 -7.26
CA HIS A 177 -13.09 9.72 -6.81
C HIS A 177 -13.50 11.20 -6.81
N ARG A 178 -12.62 12.11 -6.34
CA ARG A 178 -12.92 13.54 -6.30
C ARG A 178 -12.70 14.23 -7.65
N ARG A 179 -11.56 13.91 -8.33
CA ARG A 179 -11.18 14.54 -9.61
C ARG A 179 -11.58 13.72 -10.83
N LYS A 180 -12.17 12.53 -10.66
CA LYS A 180 -12.61 11.61 -11.73
C LYS A 180 -11.52 11.33 -12.77
N ARG A 181 -10.25 11.18 -12.30
CA ARG A 181 -9.11 10.87 -13.15
C ARG A 181 -8.98 9.37 -13.39
N PRO A 182 -8.38 8.94 -14.52
CA PRO A 182 -8.10 7.53 -14.79
C PRO A 182 -7.24 6.89 -13.69
N ARG A 183 -7.38 5.58 -13.49
CA ARG A 183 -6.76 4.82 -12.39
C ARG A 183 -5.29 4.49 -12.66
N THR A 184 -4.44 5.51 -12.82
CA THR A 184 -2.97 5.37 -12.92
C THR A 184 -2.26 6.35 -12.00
N ILE A 185 -1.01 6.02 -11.69
CA ILE A 185 -0.22 6.74 -10.68
C ILE A 185 0.07 8.19 -11.10
N ARG A 186 0.29 8.41 -12.41
CA ARG A 186 0.63 9.74 -12.96
C ARG A 186 -0.33 10.86 -12.54
N TRP A 187 -1.62 10.53 -12.39
CA TRP A 187 -2.66 11.53 -12.06
C TRP A 187 -2.56 12.07 -10.64
N ALA A 188 -1.87 11.36 -9.74
CA ALA A 188 -1.53 11.90 -8.43
C ALA A 188 -0.61 13.13 -8.52
N LEU A 189 0.16 13.28 -9.60
CA LEU A 189 1.07 14.40 -9.82
C LEU A 189 0.45 15.58 -10.61
N GLU A 190 -0.78 15.45 -11.09
CA GLU A 190 -1.46 16.50 -11.85
C GLU A 190 -1.47 17.87 -11.13
N PRO A 191 -1.66 17.96 -9.80
CA PRO A 191 -1.69 19.24 -9.09
C PRO A 191 -0.42 20.08 -9.22
N ILE A 192 0.73 19.46 -9.46
CA ILE A 192 2.04 20.15 -9.60
C ILE A 192 2.53 20.19 -11.05
N LEU A 193 2.32 19.14 -11.84
CA LEU A 193 2.80 19.06 -13.22
C LEU A 193 1.80 19.64 -14.23
N GLY A 194 0.52 19.68 -13.89
CA GLY A 194 -0.57 20.00 -14.81
C GLY A 194 -0.89 18.85 -15.78
N ALA A 195 -2.08 18.89 -16.38
CA ALA A 195 -2.62 17.81 -17.22
C ALA A 195 -1.74 17.51 -18.44
N ARG A 196 -1.12 18.52 -19.06
CA ARG A 196 -0.29 18.38 -20.26
C ARG A 196 0.96 17.53 -20.01
N LEU A 197 1.71 17.81 -18.94
CA LEU A 197 2.94 17.06 -18.61
C LEU A 197 2.61 15.65 -18.10
N VAL A 198 1.53 15.49 -17.33
CA VAL A 198 1.05 14.18 -16.85
C VAL A 198 0.64 13.26 -18.00
N GLN A 199 0.09 13.79 -19.09
CA GLN A 199 -0.25 13.00 -20.28
C GLN A 199 0.95 12.73 -21.19
N GLY A 200 2.05 13.45 -21.01
CA GLY A 200 3.28 13.38 -21.79
C GLY A 200 4.30 12.36 -21.27
N ALA A 201 5.57 12.61 -21.62
CA ALA A 201 6.71 11.74 -21.28
C ALA A 201 6.91 11.57 -19.77
N TRP A 202 6.74 12.64 -18.98
CA TRP A 202 6.88 12.60 -17.52
C TRP A 202 5.87 11.65 -16.87
N GLY A 203 4.61 11.73 -17.27
CA GLY A 203 3.60 10.78 -16.77
C GLY A 203 3.88 9.35 -17.21
N ASN A 204 4.38 9.13 -18.44
CA ASN A 204 4.79 7.80 -18.88
C ASN A 204 5.93 7.26 -18.01
N ALA A 205 6.95 8.07 -17.70
CA ALA A 205 8.06 7.68 -16.84
C ALA A 205 7.59 7.29 -15.43
N VAL A 206 6.66 8.06 -14.85
CA VAL A 206 6.06 7.75 -13.54
C VAL A 206 5.30 6.42 -13.56
N ASP A 207 4.47 6.18 -14.57
CA ASP A 207 3.75 4.92 -14.67
C ASP A 207 4.68 3.72 -14.97
N VAL A 208 5.77 3.91 -15.73
CA VAL A 208 6.79 2.87 -15.93
C VAL A 208 7.48 2.55 -14.60
N ALA A 209 7.90 3.56 -13.84
CA ALA A 209 8.52 3.36 -12.53
C ALA A 209 7.57 2.62 -11.56
N ALA A 210 6.29 3.01 -11.53
CA ALA A 210 5.27 2.36 -10.72
C ALA A 210 5.01 0.91 -11.16
N LEU A 211 4.98 0.66 -12.47
CA LEU A 211 4.76 -0.67 -13.03
C LEU A 211 5.93 -1.60 -12.74
N VAL A 212 7.16 -1.12 -12.92
CA VAL A 212 8.39 -1.86 -12.58
C VAL A 212 8.46 -2.09 -11.07
N GLY A 213 8.18 -1.06 -10.25
CA GLY A 213 8.11 -1.19 -8.80
C GLY A 213 7.13 -2.29 -8.36
N THR A 214 5.91 -2.25 -8.89
CA THR A 214 4.89 -3.28 -8.62
C THR A 214 5.35 -4.67 -9.05
N LEU A 215 5.95 -4.78 -10.24
CA LEU A 215 6.42 -6.05 -10.79
C LEU A 215 7.45 -6.73 -9.88
N PHE A 216 8.49 -5.99 -9.49
CA PHE A 216 9.52 -6.53 -8.60
C PHE A 216 9.07 -6.67 -7.15
N GLY A 217 8.26 -5.75 -6.64
CA GLY A 217 7.69 -5.86 -5.29
C GLY A 217 6.81 -7.11 -5.14
N VAL A 218 5.95 -7.40 -6.12
CA VAL A 218 5.15 -8.62 -6.13
C VAL A 218 6.04 -9.85 -6.32
N ALA A 219 7.04 -9.80 -7.23
CA ALA A 219 7.97 -10.90 -7.45
C ALA A 219 8.77 -11.24 -6.18
N THR A 220 9.20 -10.23 -5.40
CA THR A 220 9.85 -10.44 -4.09
C THR A 220 8.95 -11.25 -3.16
N SER A 221 7.69 -10.86 -3.03
CA SER A 221 6.73 -11.58 -2.19
C SER A 221 6.49 -13.02 -2.68
N LEU A 222 6.39 -13.21 -4.00
CA LEU A 222 6.24 -14.55 -4.57
C LEU A 222 7.47 -15.41 -4.30
N GLY A 223 8.69 -14.85 -4.43
CA GLY A 223 9.93 -15.54 -4.10
C GLY A 223 9.98 -16.00 -2.64
N LEU A 224 9.60 -15.11 -1.70
CA LEU A 224 9.48 -15.48 -0.28
C LEU A 224 8.47 -16.63 -0.08
N GLY A 225 7.36 -16.61 -0.79
CA GLY A 225 6.37 -17.70 -0.75
C GLY A 225 6.94 -19.04 -1.24
N VAL A 226 7.72 -19.01 -2.31
CA VAL A 226 8.39 -20.22 -2.83
C VAL A 226 9.37 -20.79 -1.82
N ILE A 227 10.22 -19.95 -1.22
CA ILE A 227 11.16 -20.36 -0.16
C ILE A 227 10.40 -21.01 1.00
N GLN A 228 9.31 -20.39 1.46
CA GLN A 228 8.54 -20.89 2.59
C GLN A 228 7.81 -22.21 2.26
N ILE A 229 7.21 -22.33 1.06
CA ILE A 229 6.58 -23.58 0.63
C ILE A 229 7.63 -24.68 0.50
N SER A 230 8.79 -24.40 -0.09
CA SER A 230 9.89 -25.34 -0.22
C SER A 230 10.37 -25.86 1.15
N ALA A 231 10.58 -24.94 2.11
CA ALA A 231 10.95 -25.28 3.47
C ALA A 231 9.87 -26.10 4.20
N GLY A 232 8.60 -25.80 3.99
CA GLY A 232 7.49 -26.56 4.60
C GLY A 232 7.33 -27.95 4.02
N LEU A 233 7.57 -28.14 2.71
CA LEU A 233 7.54 -29.46 2.07
C LEU A 233 8.71 -30.33 2.54
N ASP A 234 9.89 -29.73 2.74
CA ASP A 234 11.04 -30.41 3.32
C ASP A 234 10.78 -30.82 4.78
N TYR A 235 10.23 -29.89 5.57
CA TYR A 235 9.84 -30.16 6.96
C TYR A 235 8.85 -31.35 7.09
N LEU A 236 7.93 -31.50 6.14
CA LEU A 236 7.02 -32.64 6.07
C LEU A 236 7.64 -33.90 5.47
N GLY A 237 8.92 -33.86 5.06
CA GLY A 237 9.63 -34.98 4.44
C GLY A 237 9.15 -35.32 3.03
N ILE A 238 8.49 -34.38 2.33
CA ILE A 238 7.90 -34.61 0.99
C ILE A 238 8.92 -34.36 -0.10
N VAL A 239 9.59 -33.19 -0.10
CA VAL A 239 10.55 -32.78 -1.13
C VAL A 239 11.61 -31.87 -0.52
N ALA A 240 12.89 -32.20 -0.70
CA ALA A 240 14.00 -31.35 -0.28
C ALA A 240 14.12 -30.08 -1.16
N PRO A 241 14.57 -28.94 -0.60
CA PRO A 241 14.81 -27.70 -1.32
C PRO A 241 15.83 -27.90 -2.45
N SER A 242 15.47 -27.45 -3.65
CA SER A 242 16.34 -27.45 -4.82
C SER A 242 15.78 -26.48 -5.87
N ALA A 243 16.63 -26.03 -6.81
CA ALA A 243 16.16 -25.20 -7.91
C ALA A 243 15.05 -25.86 -8.75
N ILE A 244 15.07 -27.21 -8.84
CA ILE A 244 14.04 -27.97 -9.55
C ILE A 244 12.72 -27.97 -8.77
N SER A 245 12.75 -28.23 -7.46
CA SER A 245 11.53 -28.18 -6.63
C SER A 245 10.94 -26.78 -6.60
N GLU A 246 11.76 -25.74 -6.50
CA GLU A 246 11.31 -24.34 -6.55
C GLU A 246 10.70 -23.99 -7.92
N ALA A 247 11.30 -24.42 -9.03
CA ALA A 247 10.73 -24.25 -10.37
C ALA A 247 9.37 -24.93 -10.51
N ILE A 248 9.21 -26.13 -9.95
CA ILE A 248 7.93 -26.86 -9.94
C ILE A 248 6.89 -26.11 -9.12
N ILE A 249 7.24 -25.61 -7.93
CA ILE A 249 6.36 -24.81 -7.08
C ILE A 249 5.89 -23.55 -7.82
N VAL A 250 6.82 -22.79 -8.40
CA VAL A 250 6.50 -21.61 -9.22
C VAL A 250 5.58 -21.98 -10.36
N GLY A 251 5.88 -23.08 -11.09
CA GLY A 251 5.10 -23.54 -12.22
C GLY A 251 3.66 -23.92 -11.86
N ILE A 252 3.47 -24.67 -10.78
CA ILE A 252 2.15 -25.09 -10.27
C ILE A 252 1.33 -23.85 -9.88
N ILE A 253 1.90 -22.96 -9.09
CA ILE A 253 1.16 -21.77 -8.61
C ILE A 253 0.86 -20.83 -9.77
N THR A 254 1.83 -20.61 -10.68
CA THR A 254 1.59 -19.82 -11.90
C THR A 254 0.45 -20.42 -12.73
N GLY A 255 0.37 -21.74 -12.83
CA GLY A 255 -0.74 -22.44 -13.47
C GLY A 255 -2.10 -22.11 -12.86
N PHE A 256 -2.20 -22.10 -11.51
CA PHE A 256 -3.41 -21.69 -10.81
C PHE A 256 -3.76 -20.21 -11.06
N VAL A 257 -2.77 -19.32 -11.03
CA VAL A 257 -2.97 -17.90 -11.33
C VAL A 257 -3.46 -17.70 -12.76
N LEU A 258 -2.85 -18.37 -13.75
CA LEU A 258 -3.27 -18.32 -15.15
C LEU A 258 -4.68 -18.85 -15.34
N PHE A 259 -5.04 -19.96 -14.67
CA PHE A 259 -6.39 -20.47 -14.68
C PHE A 259 -7.39 -19.44 -14.13
N SER A 260 -7.05 -18.76 -13.02
CA SER A 260 -7.86 -17.66 -12.45
C SER A 260 -8.04 -16.52 -13.47
N VAL A 261 -6.95 -16.05 -14.08
CA VAL A 261 -6.97 -14.98 -15.09
C VAL A 261 -7.80 -15.33 -16.32
N LEU A 262 -7.69 -16.58 -16.81
CA LEU A 262 -8.37 -17.05 -18.02
C LEU A 262 -9.86 -17.29 -17.80
N SER A 263 -10.23 -17.87 -16.66
CA SER A 263 -11.62 -18.19 -16.32
C SER A 263 -12.48 -16.95 -16.10
N GLY A 264 -11.84 -15.79 -15.81
CA GLY A 264 -12.57 -14.54 -15.58
C GLY A 264 -13.46 -14.56 -14.33
N VAL A 265 -13.19 -15.45 -13.40
CA VAL A 265 -14.01 -15.68 -12.21
C VAL A 265 -13.69 -14.66 -11.12
N GLY A 266 -14.10 -13.41 -11.30
CA GLY A 266 -14.02 -12.40 -10.22
C GLY A 266 -14.74 -12.85 -8.91
N LYS A 267 -15.76 -13.70 -9.02
CA LYS A 267 -16.40 -14.33 -7.86
C LYS A 267 -15.51 -15.36 -7.17
N GLY A 268 -14.70 -16.12 -7.93
CA GLY A 268 -13.78 -17.13 -7.38
C GLY A 268 -12.67 -16.51 -6.55
N MET A 269 -12.08 -15.39 -7.02
CA MET A 269 -11.06 -14.65 -6.28
C MET A 269 -11.57 -14.10 -4.95
N LYS A 270 -12.77 -13.50 -4.95
CA LYS A 270 -13.39 -13.02 -3.71
C LYS A 270 -13.59 -14.17 -2.70
N TRP A 271 -14.03 -15.32 -3.19
CA TRP A 271 -14.22 -16.50 -2.34
C TRP A 271 -12.90 -17.03 -1.80
N LEU A 272 -11.87 -17.13 -2.64
CA LEU A 272 -10.53 -17.57 -2.25
C LEU A 272 -9.89 -16.62 -1.23
N SER A 273 -10.02 -15.30 -1.43
CA SER A 273 -9.55 -14.30 -0.46
C SER A 273 -10.29 -14.39 0.88
N ASN A 274 -11.59 -14.67 0.87
CA ASN A 274 -12.35 -14.86 2.12
C ASN A 274 -11.90 -16.12 2.86
N ILE A 275 -11.69 -17.23 2.15
CA ILE A 275 -11.16 -18.47 2.74
C ILE A 275 -9.81 -18.20 3.37
N ASN A 276 -8.93 -17.48 2.67
CA ASN A 276 -7.61 -17.14 3.16
C ASN A 276 -7.65 -16.35 4.47
N LEU A 277 -8.54 -15.37 4.54
CA LEU A 277 -8.77 -14.57 5.74
C LEU A 277 -9.26 -15.41 6.91
N VAL A 278 -10.24 -16.30 6.66
CA VAL A 278 -10.78 -17.20 7.68
C VAL A 278 -9.72 -18.19 8.14
N LEU A 279 -8.95 -18.76 7.21
CA LEU A 279 -7.87 -19.70 7.52
C LEU A 279 -6.77 -19.03 8.34
N ALA A 280 -6.33 -17.84 7.96
CA ALA A 280 -5.33 -17.07 8.72
C ALA A 280 -5.82 -16.78 10.15
N GLY A 281 -7.06 -16.32 10.29
CA GLY A 281 -7.68 -16.08 11.58
C GLY A 281 -7.80 -17.36 12.42
N ALA A 282 -8.21 -18.47 11.81
CA ALA A 282 -8.33 -19.76 12.50
C ALA A 282 -6.97 -20.29 12.99
N LEU A 283 -5.93 -20.22 12.16
CA LEU A 283 -4.58 -20.62 12.55
C LEU A 283 -4.04 -19.73 13.69
N MET A 284 -4.22 -18.42 13.58
CA MET A 284 -3.81 -17.48 14.63
C MET A 284 -4.54 -17.75 15.95
N LEU A 285 -5.86 -17.94 15.93
CA LEU A 285 -6.64 -18.25 17.13
C LEU A 285 -6.25 -19.62 17.71
N TYR A 286 -6.01 -20.61 16.86
CA TYR A 286 -5.53 -21.91 17.33
C TYR A 286 -4.20 -21.76 18.07
N LEU A 287 -3.23 -21.07 17.49
CA LEU A 287 -1.91 -20.81 18.13
C LEU A 287 -2.08 -20.02 19.43
N LEU A 288 -2.97 -19.03 19.46
CA LEU A 288 -3.23 -18.26 20.68
C LEU A 288 -3.74 -19.15 21.83
N PHE A 289 -4.66 -20.10 21.56
CA PHE A 289 -5.26 -20.94 22.60
C PHE A 289 -4.52 -22.24 22.88
N ALA A 290 -3.82 -22.80 21.90
CA ALA A 290 -3.01 -24.02 22.07
C ALA A 290 -1.59 -23.72 22.54
N GLY A 291 -1.11 -22.49 22.37
CA GLY A 291 0.18 -22.01 22.83
C GLY A 291 0.14 -21.41 24.24
N PRO A 292 1.13 -20.58 24.61
CA PRO A 292 1.24 -19.95 25.92
C PRO A 292 0.26 -18.76 26.07
N THR A 293 -1.03 -19.00 26.05
CA THR A 293 -2.11 -17.99 25.98
C THR A 293 -1.93 -16.83 26.96
N GLU A 294 -1.66 -17.14 28.24
CA GLU A 294 -1.52 -16.09 29.27
C GLU A 294 -0.31 -15.17 28.98
N PHE A 295 0.81 -15.76 28.56
CA PHE A 295 1.98 -15.00 28.15
C PHE A 295 1.67 -14.10 26.95
N LEU A 296 1.04 -14.64 25.91
CA LEU A 296 0.73 -13.91 24.69
C LEU A 296 -0.23 -12.73 24.92
N LEU A 297 -1.23 -12.90 25.81
CA LEU A 297 -2.14 -11.82 26.18
C LEU A 297 -1.43 -10.71 26.96
N ARG A 298 -0.51 -11.07 27.84
CA ARG A 298 0.34 -10.09 28.54
C ARG A 298 1.31 -9.40 27.58
N ASP A 299 1.91 -10.15 26.66
CA ASP A 299 2.87 -9.64 25.70
C ASP A 299 2.24 -8.62 24.73
N VAL A 300 1.03 -8.87 24.22
CA VAL A 300 0.30 -7.88 23.40
C VAL A 300 0.23 -6.53 24.09
N VAL A 301 -0.21 -6.51 25.35
CA VAL A 301 -0.39 -5.25 26.11
C VAL A 301 0.97 -4.58 26.36
N GLN A 302 1.95 -5.35 26.80
CA GLN A 302 3.27 -4.84 27.15
C GLN A 302 4.03 -4.35 25.93
N SER A 303 4.01 -5.11 24.83
CA SER A 303 4.72 -4.78 23.59
C SER A 303 4.11 -3.58 22.88
N ILE A 304 2.79 -3.37 22.94
CA ILE A 304 2.16 -2.10 22.48
C ILE A 304 2.72 -0.92 23.28
N GLY A 305 2.75 -1.02 24.61
CA GLY A 305 3.28 0.05 25.45
C GLY A 305 4.74 0.36 25.15
N ASN A 306 5.57 -0.67 25.02
CA ASN A 306 6.98 -0.53 24.70
C ASN A 306 7.21 0.06 23.29
N TYR A 307 6.42 -0.35 22.30
CA TYR A 307 6.46 0.22 20.95
C TYR A 307 6.11 1.69 20.95
N ILE A 308 5.02 2.10 21.63
CA ILE A 308 4.60 3.51 21.72
C ILE A 308 5.68 4.34 22.42
N GLN A 309 6.23 3.84 23.54
CA GLN A 309 7.27 4.54 24.30
C GLN A 309 8.53 4.79 23.46
N ASN A 310 8.94 3.82 22.64
CA ASN A 310 10.18 3.88 21.84
C ASN A 310 9.95 4.36 20.41
N PHE A 311 8.72 4.67 20.02
CA PHE A 311 8.30 4.94 18.64
C PHE A 311 9.20 5.96 17.93
N VAL A 312 9.43 7.12 18.54
CA VAL A 312 10.22 8.20 17.92
C VAL A 312 11.69 7.77 17.77
N GLY A 313 12.28 7.16 18.80
CA GLY A 313 13.65 6.68 18.74
C GLY A 313 13.85 5.65 17.64
N LEU A 314 12.96 4.65 17.54
CA LEU A 314 12.97 3.62 16.50
C LEU A 314 12.80 4.22 15.11
N SER A 315 11.92 5.23 14.95
CA SER A 315 11.63 5.88 13.67
C SER A 315 12.83 6.58 13.03
N PHE A 316 13.81 7.03 13.84
CA PHE A 316 14.98 7.78 13.36
C PHE A 316 16.30 7.04 13.56
N THR A 317 16.26 5.76 13.93
CA THR A 317 17.47 4.97 14.13
C THR A 317 18.12 4.63 12.79
N THR A 318 19.36 5.08 12.60
CA THR A 318 20.20 4.82 11.42
C THR A 318 21.44 3.97 11.76
N SER A 319 21.61 3.54 13.00
CA SER A 319 22.79 2.81 13.49
C SER A 319 24.11 3.58 13.26
N ALA A 320 24.08 4.93 13.27
CA ALA A 320 25.22 5.79 12.92
C ALA A 320 26.48 5.55 13.78
N TYR A 321 26.31 5.04 15.00
CA TYR A 321 27.41 4.80 15.94
C TYR A 321 27.80 3.30 16.05
N SER A 322 27.22 2.46 15.19
CA SER A 322 27.43 1.00 15.23
C SER A 322 28.38 0.47 14.13
N GLY A 323 29.06 1.36 13.42
CA GLY A 323 30.03 0.97 12.38
C GLY A 323 29.41 0.18 11.23
N GLU A 324 30.23 -0.69 10.62
CA GLU A 324 29.83 -1.51 9.46
C GLU A 324 28.74 -2.52 9.83
N ASP A 325 28.79 -3.12 11.02
CA ASP A 325 27.77 -4.06 11.50
C ASP A 325 26.38 -3.39 11.58
N GLY A 326 26.33 -2.14 12.03
CA GLY A 326 25.11 -1.36 12.05
C GLY A 326 24.56 -1.10 10.67
N VAL A 327 25.41 -0.77 9.69
CA VAL A 327 25.02 -0.58 8.29
C VAL A 327 24.50 -1.88 7.68
N ALA A 328 25.19 -3.00 7.92
CA ALA A 328 24.79 -4.32 7.43
C ALA A 328 23.43 -4.74 8.01
N TRP A 329 23.25 -4.60 9.32
CA TRP A 329 21.98 -4.90 9.99
C TRP A 329 20.83 -4.05 9.43
N GLN A 330 21.03 -2.73 9.25
CA GLN A 330 20.05 -1.84 8.67
C GLN A 330 19.68 -2.25 7.23
N GLY A 331 20.66 -2.68 6.44
CA GLY A 331 20.46 -3.15 5.08
C GLY A 331 19.58 -4.41 5.01
N THR A 332 19.87 -5.35 5.90
CA THR A 332 19.15 -6.63 5.98
C THR A 332 17.70 -6.46 6.43
N TRP A 333 17.44 -5.50 7.32
CA TRP A 333 16.13 -5.33 7.97
C TRP A 333 15.43 -4.03 7.56
N THR A 334 15.77 -2.92 8.19
CA THR A 334 14.99 -1.68 8.09
C THR A 334 14.96 -1.12 6.66
N SER A 335 16.12 -1.04 5.98
CA SER A 335 16.17 -0.53 4.61
C SER A 335 15.49 -1.46 3.61
N PHE A 336 15.58 -2.78 3.84
CA PHE A 336 14.85 -3.75 3.06
C PHE A 336 13.33 -3.57 3.21
N TYR A 337 12.82 -3.47 4.43
CA TYR A 337 11.38 -3.27 4.64
C TYR A 337 10.87 -1.99 4.01
N TRP A 338 11.57 -0.86 4.20
CA TRP A 338 11.17 0.38 3.56
C TRP A 338 11.22 0.30 2.03
N GLY A 339 12.26 -0.35 1.49
CA GLY A 339 12.36 -0.63 0.06
C GLY A 339 11.20 -1.49 -0.44
N TRP A 340 10.88 -2.55 0.26
CA TRP A 340 9.79 -3.45 -0.12
C TRP A 340 8.43 -2.75 -0.10
N TRP A 341 8.12 -2.01 0.97
CA TRP A 341 6.87 -1.26 1.07
C TRP A 341 6.75 -0.16 0.01
N ILE A 342 7.83 0.55 -0.27
CA ILE A 342 7.85 1.57 -1.34
C ILE A 342 7.63 0.92 -2.71
N SER A 343 8.24 -0.22 -3.00
CA SER A 343 8.05 -0.97 -4.24
C SER A 343 6.61 -1.48 -4.39
N TRP A 344 5.99 -1.89 -3.30
CA TRP A 344 4.60 -2.36 -3.24
C TRP A 344 3.57 -1.22 -3.25
N ALA A 345 3.99 0.00 -2.95
CA ALA A 345 3.09 1.13 -2.77
C ALA A 345 2.16 1.41 -3.97
N PRO A 346 2.56 1.30 -5.25
CA PRO A 346 1.64 1.50 -6.37
C PRO A 346 0.49 0.49 -6.35
N PHE A 347 0.77 -0.78 -6.08
CA PHE A 347 -0.22 -1.85 -6.01
C PHE A 347 -1.21 -1.65 -4.87
N VAL A 348 -0.69 -1.54 -3.64
CA VAL A 348 -1.51 -1.35 -2.44
C VAL A 348 -2.27 -0.02 -2.51
N GLY A 349 -1.61 1.05 -2.97
CA GLY A 349 -2.19 2.37 -3.10
C GLY A 349 -3.41 2.42 -4.02
N ILE A 350 -3.35 1.78 -5.19
CA ILE A 350 -4.51 1.66 -6.10
C ILE A 350 -5.63 0.88 -5.42
N PHE A 351 -5.31 -0.20 -4.73
CA PHE A 351 -6.31 -1.04 -4.06
C PHE A 351 -7.02 -0.28 -2.94
N ILE A 352 -6.28 0.32 -1.98
CA ILE A 352 -6.90 1.05 -0.86
C ILE A 352 -7.63 2.31 -1.33
N ALA A 353 -7.14 2.98 -2.39
CA ALA A 353 -7.84 4.10 -3.01
C ALA A 353 -9.21 3.66 -3.54
N ARG A 354 -9.26 2.53 -4.25
CA ARG A 354 -10.49 2.01 -4.86
C ARG A 354 -11.58 1.71 -3.85
N ILE A 355 -11.24 1.14 -2.70
CA ILE A 355 -12.21 0.74 -1.67
C ILE A 355 -12.62 1.88 -0.73
N SER A 356 -12.05 3.07 -0.88
CA SER A 356 -12.21 4.17 0.09
C SER A 356 -13.07 5.32 -0.44
N ARG A 357 -13.87 5.10 -1.52
CA ARG A 357 -14.81 6.10 -2.03
C ARG A 357 -15.79 6.55 -0.95
N GLY A 358 -16.05 7.85 -0.86
CA GLY A 358 -16.99 8.46 0.07
C GLY A 358 -16.47 8.66 1.49
N ARG A 359 -15.26 8.16 1.82
CA ARG A 359 -14.61 8.40 3.12
C ARG A 359 -14.01 9.79 3.19
N THR A 360 -13.88 10.33 4.39
CA THR A 360 -13.07 11.53 4.62
C THR A 360 -11.58 11.18 4.66
N VAL A 361 -10.71 12.17 4.43
CA VAL A 361 -9.26 12.02 4.57
C VAL A 361 -8.89 11.51 5.97
N ARG A 362 -9.57 12.01 7.02
CA ARG A 362 -9.33 11.57 8.41
C ARG A 362 -9.67 10.10 8.60
N GLU A 363 -10.86 9.67 8.16
CA GLU A 363 -11.25 8.25 8.23
C GLU A 363 -10.27 7.38 7.46
N PHE A 364 -9.87 7.81 6.26
CA PHE A 364 -8.92 7.09 5.43
C PHE A 364 -7.58 6.90 6.14
N VAL A 365 -6.97 7.99 6.61
CA VAL A 365 -5.67 7.94 7.30
C VAL A 365 -5.74 7.07 8.56
N THR A 366 -6.77 7.30 9.40
CA THR A 366 -6.93 6.57 10.65
C THR A 366 -7.16 5.08 10.40
N GLY A 367 -8.08 4.73 9.48
CA GLY A 367 -8.39 3.33 9.17
C GLY A 367 -7.23 2.59 8.54
N VAL A 368 -6.55 3.20 7.56
CA VAL A 368 -5.43 2.57 6.86
C VAL A 368 -4.21 2.37 7.77
N ILE A 369 -3.94 3.29 8.71
CA ILE A 369 -2.82 3.12 9.64
C ILE A 369 -3.18 2.17 10.79
N LEU A 370 -4.30 2.39 11.47
CA LEU A 370 -4.57 1.68 12.72
C LEU A 370 -5.01 0.24 12.53
N VAL A 371 -5.94 -0.03 11.59
CA VAL A 371 -6.54 -1.36 11.48
C VAL A 371 -5.50 -2.43 11.14
N PRO A 372 -4.72 -2.29 10.07
CA PRO A 372 -3.73 -3.30 9.75
C PRO A 372 -2.57 -3.35 10.74
N THR A 373 -2.19 -2.21 11.36
CA THR A 373 -1.16 -2.18 12.40
C THR A 373 -1.58 -3.02 13.60
N LEU A 374 -2.80 -2.86 14.09
CA LEU A 374 -3.31 -3.63 15.24
C LEU A 374 -3.38 -5.13 14.92
N VAL A 375 -3.82 -5.48 13.72
CA VAL A 375 -3.84 -6.88 13.30
C VAL A 375 -2.43 -7.44 13.16
N GLY A 376 -1.49 -6.66 12.60
CA GLY A 376 -0.08 -7.02 12.53
C GLY A 376 0.53 -7.25 13.92
N ILE A 377 0.26 -6.37 14.87
CA ILE A 377 0.67 -6.53 16.27
C ILE A 377 0.17 -7.87 16.84
N LEU A 378 -1.12 -8.17 16.68
CA LEU A 378 -1.67 -9.45 17.15
C LEU A 378 -1.00 -10.65 16.46
N TRP A 379 -0.82 -10.57 15.14
CA TRP A 379 -0.20 -11.63 14.35
C TRP A 379 1.23 -11.93 14.82
N PHE A 380 2.08 -10.90 14.90
CA PHE A 380 3.47 -11.08 15.31
C PHE A 380 3.61 -11.46 16.79
N THR A 381 2.73 -10.96 17.65
CA THR A 381 2.73 -11.39 19.07
C THR A 381 2.35 -12.87 19.19
N VAL A 382 1.32 -13.32 18.46
CA VAL A 382 0.91 -14.72 18.55
C VAL A 382 1.97 -15.66 17.98
N LEU A 383 2.50 -15.36 16.78
CA LEU A 383 3.49 -16.23 16.14
C LEU A 383 4.89 -16.04 16.75
N GLY A 384 5.41 -14.82 16.71
CA GLY A 384 6.74 -14.49 17.17
C GLY A 384 6.88 -14.60 18.69
N GLY A 385 5.86 -14.16 19.44
CA GLY A 385 5.82 -14.31 20.89
C GLY A 385 5.83 -15.78 21.33
N THR A 386 5.13 -16.68 20.61
CA THR A 386 5.20 -18.12 20.86
C THR A 386 6.62 -18.67 20.68
N ALA A 387 7.31 -18.24 19.61
CA ALA A 387 8.68 -18.67 19.34
C ALA A 387 9.66 -18.16 20.40
N ILE A 388 9.58 -16.87 20.74
CA ILE A 388 10.41 -16.26 21.79
C ILE A 388 10.15 -16.94 23.15
N TYR A 389 8.89 -17.23 23.48
CA TYR A 389 8.53 -17.96 24.69
C TYR A 389 9.18 -19.35 24.74
N GLY A 390 9.15 -20.06 23.60
CA GLY A 390 9.78 -21.38 23.46
C GLY A 390 11.28 -21.34 23.77
N GLU A 391 11.99 -20.36 23.23
CA GLU A 391 13.43 -20.15 23.53
C GLU A 391 13.68 -19.71 24.97
N LEU A 392 12.91 -18.79 25.50
CA LEU A 392 13.06 -18.30 26.89
C LEU A 392 12.84 -19.40 27.93
N THR A 393 11.95 -20.35 27.65
CA THR A 393 11.64 -21.48 28.56
C THR A 393 12.42 -22.73 28.26
N GLY A 394 13.14 -22.78 27.13
CA GLY A 394 13.84 -23.97 26.67
C GLY A 394 12.89 -25.11 26.23
N SER A 395 11.62 -24.78 25.94
CA SER A 395 10.64 -25.78 25.49
C SER A 395 10.81 -26.19 24.03
N VAL A 396 11.37 -25.28 23.20
CA VAL A 396 11.74 -25.54 21.81
C VAL A 396 13.08 -24.82 21.55
N SER A 397 13.98 -25.47 20.82
CA SER A 397 15.23 -24.84 20.38
C SER A 397 15.13 -24.46 18.92
N LEU A 398 15.05 -23.16 18.64
CA LEU A 398 14.83 -22.58 17.29
C LEU A 398 16.11 -21.93 16.74
N LEU A 399 17.13 -21.77 17.60
CA LEU A 399 18.39 -21.16 17.23
C LEU A 399 19.38 -22.22 16.78
N GLY A 400 20.13 -21.92 15.71
CA GLY A 400 21.26 -22.72 15.29
C GLY A 400 22.40 -22.74 16.33
N SER A 401 23.36 -23.61 16.15
CA SER A 401 24.54 -23.71 17.04
C SER A 401 25.38 -22.43 17.09
N ASP A 402 25.22 -21.55 16.10
CA ASP A 402 25.86 -20.23 15.99
C ASP A 402 24.94 -19.09 16.52
N GLY A 403 23.78 -19.42 17.09
CA GLY A 403 22.80 -18.46 17.55
C GLY A 403 21.99 -17.79 16.42
N SER A 404 22.13 -18.25 15.18
CA SER A 404 21.34 -17.71 14.05
C SER A 404 19.96 -18.34 13.95
N VAL A 405 19.03 -17.61 13.31
CA VAL A 405 17.69 -18.09 12.99
C VAL A 405 17.63 -18.49 11.52
N ASN A 406 17.20 -19.70 11.24
CA ASN A 406 16.86 -20.07 9.87
C ASN A 406 15.50 -19.49 9.49
N VAL A 407 15.51 -18.37 8.76
CA VAL A 407 14.32 -17.56 8.44
C VAL A 407 13.25 -18.39 7.71
N SER A 408 13.63 -19.35 6.87
CA SER A 408 12.69 -20.14 6.07
C SER A 408 12.02 -21.28 6.85
N THR A 409 12.69 -21.86 7.85
CA THR A 409 12.20 -23.01 8.61
C THR A 409 11.62 -22.64 9.98
N ALA A 410 11.92 -21.46 10.51
CA ALA A 410 11.55 -21.03 11.86
C ALA A 410 10.04 -21.19 12.17
N LEU A 411 9.16 -20.90 11.19
CA LEU A 411 7.73 -21.12 11.35
C LEU A 411 7.41 -22.58 11.67
N PHE A 412 7.93 -23.50 10.88
CA PHE A 412 7.63 -24.94 11.03
C PHE A 412 8.24 -25.52 12.29
N GLN A 413 9.46 -25.11 12.63
CA GLN A 413 10.14 -25.52 13.87
C GLN A 413 9.39 -25.04 15.12
N MET A 414 8.86 -23.81 15.12
CA MET A 414 8.03 -23.29 16.22
C MET A 414 6.79 -24.15 16.45
N LEU A 415 6.21 -24.74 15.39
CA LEU A 415 5.04 -25.59 15.52
C LEU A 415 5.32 -26.90 16.28
N GLU A 416 6.58 -27.37 16.41
CA GLU A 416 6.93 -28.59 17.13
C GLU A 416 6.53 -28.54 18.61
N GLY A 417 6.49 -27.35 19.19
CA GLY A 417 6.01 -27.11 20.55
C GLY A 417 4.48 -27.04 20.70
N ILE A 418 3.72 -27.18 19.61
CA ILE A 418 2.26 -26.96 19.61
C ILE A 418 1.55 -28.26 19.21
N PRO A 419 0.47 -28.67 19.89
CA PRO A 419 -0.32 -29.82 19.49
C PRO A 419 -0.83 -29.71 18.05
N GLY A 420 -0.81 -30.80 17.29
CA GLY A 420 -1.30 -30.82 15.91
C GLY A 420 -0.32 -30.25 14.87
N THR A 421 0.97 -30.25 15.12
CA THR A 421 2.05 -29.73 14.30
C THR A 421 1.89 -29.97 12.79
N VAL A 422 1.65 -31.23 12.38
CA VAL A 422 1.51 -31.58 10.95
C VAL A 422 0.29 -30.91 10.32
N PHE A 423 -0.85 -30.86 11.02
CA PHE A 423 -2.05 -30.18 10.53
C PHE A 423 -1.85 -28.68 10.41
N LEU A 424 -1.14 -28.08 11.37
CA LEU A 424 -0.78 -26.66 11.33
C LEU A 424 0.18 -26.38 10.19
N ALA A 425 1.22 -27.20 9.99
CA ALA A 425 2.16 -27.03 8.89
C ALA A 425 1.45 -27.08 7.53
N ILE A 426 0.55 -28.06 7.32
CA ILE A 426 -0.28 -28.13 6.12
C ILE A 426 -1.20 -26.90 6.00
N GLY A 427 -1.80 -26.47 7.10
CA GLY A 427 -2.64 -25.26 7.14
C GLY A 427 -1.88 -24.01 6.70
N PHE A 428 -0.65 -23.81 7.19
CA PHE A 428 0.20 -22.70 6.76
C PHE A 428 0.65 -22.83 5.30
N LEU A 429 0.98 -24.03 4.82
CA LEU A 429 1.31 -24.25 3.40
C LEU A 429 0.12 -23.88 2.49
N VAL A 430 -1.08 -24.31 2.84
CA VAL A 430 -2.30 -23.94 2.11
C VAL A 430 -2.52 -22.43 2.17
N LEU A 431 -2.37 -21.79 3.34
CA LEU A 431 -2.48 -20.36 3.52
C LEU A 431 -1.53 -19.59 2.60
N ILE A 432 -0.25 -19.98 2.56
CA ILE A 432 0.78 -19.36 1.71
C ILE A 432 0.42 -19.55 0.23
N GLY A 433 0.01 -20.76 -0.16
CA GLY A 433 -0.41 -21.05 -1.53
C GLY A 433 -1.58 -20.17 -2.00
N ILE A 434 -2.59 -19.98 -1.15
CA ILE A 434 -3.72 -19.11 -1.46
C ILE A 434 -3.28 -17.63 -1.51
N PHE A 435 -2.45 -17.17 -0.57
CA PHE A 435 -1.88 -15.81 -0.63
C PHE A 435 -1.09 -15.58 -1.91
N PHE A 436 -0.32 -16.57 -2.34
CA PHE A 436 0.46 -16.48 -3.57
C PHE A 436 -0.47 -16.26 -4.77
N VAL A 437 -1.49 -17.11 -4.95
CA VAL A 437 -2.44 -17.03 -6.07
C VAL A 437 -3.18 -15.69 -6.06
N THR A 438 -3.70 -15.26 -4.91
CA THR A 438 -4.49 -14.03 -4.80
C THR A 438 -3.64 -12.78 -5.01
N SER A 439 -2.41 -12.75 -4.50
CA SER A 439 -1.48 -11.63 -4.69
C SER A 439 -1.00 -11.51 -6.13
N ALA A 440 -0.65 -12.63 -6.77
CA ALA A 440 -0.20 -12.64 -8.17
C ALA A 440 -1.31 -12.22 -9.14
N ASP A 441 -2.55 -12.69 -8.96
CA ASP A 441 -3.67 -12.32 -9.82
C ASP A 441 -4.07 -10.84 -9.64
N SER A 442 -4.13 -10.37 -8.39
CA SER A 442 -4.39 -8.95 -8.09
C SER A 442 -3.27 -8.05 -8.59
N GLY A 443 -2.01 -8.47 -8.45
CA GLY A 443 -0.85 -7.78 -9.01
C GLY A 443 -0.91 -7.67 -10.52
N ALA A 444 -1.22 -8.76 -11.22
CA ALA A 444 -1.38 -8.78 -12.67
C ALA A 444 -2.52 -7.87 -13.14
N LEU A 445 -3.63 -7.78 -12.39
CA LEU A 445 -4.72 -6.85 -12.67
C LEU A 445 -4.25 -5.40 -12.56
N VAL A 446 -3.60 -5.02 -11.47
CA VAL A 446 -3.13 -3.64 -11.25
C VAL A 446 -2.05 -3.25 -12.26
N MET A 447 -1.09 -4.13 -12.54
CA MET A 447 -0.09 -3.90 -13.59
C MET A 447 -0.74 -3.72 -14.96
N GLY A 448 -1.76 -4.53 -15.27
CA GLY A 448 -2.57 -4.39 -16.46
C GLY A 448 -3.30 -3.04 -16.54
N MET A 449 -3.87 -2.56 -15.43
CA MET A 449 -4.53 -1.25 -15.35
C MET A 449 -3.53 -0.12 -15.64
N ILE A 450 -2.35 -0.13 -15.03
CA ILE A 450 -1.31 0.89 -15.28
C ILE A 450 -0.86 0.83 -16.75
N ALA A 451 -0.63 -0.35 -17.29
CA ALA A 451 -0.15 -0.56 -18.65
C ALA A 451 -1.16 -0.18 -19.74
N THR A 452 -2.45 -0.13 -19.41
CA THR A 452 -3.54 0.27 -20.32
C THR A 452 -4.04 1.70 -20.11
N GLY A 453 -3.41 2.44 -19.17
CA GLY A 453 -3.77 3.83 -18.90
C GLY A 453 -5.00 4.00 -18.00
N GLY A 454 -5.31 3.02 -17.16
CA GLY A 454 -6.36 3.07 -16.15
C GLY A 454 -7.63 2.27 -16.47
N GLU A 455 -7.59 1.39 -17.48
CA GLU A 455 -8.69 0.46 -17.79
C GLU A 455 -8.95 -0.48 -16.61
N GLU A 456 -10.17 -0.55 -16.14
CA GLU A 456 -10.54 -1.40 -14.99
C GLU A 456 -10.46 -2.88 -15.30
N GLU A 457 -10.72 -3.25 -16.55
CA GLU A 457 -10.64 -4.62 -17.05
C GLU A 457 -9.63 -4.70 -18.21
N PRO A 458 -8.32 -4.78 -17.91
CA PRO A 458 -7.30 -4.93 -18.94
C PRO A 458 -7.51 -6.21 -19.77
N LYS A 459 -7.05 -6.21 -21.02
CA LYS A 459 -7.10 -7.40 -21.87
C LYS A 459 -6.42 -8.59 -21.18
N ARG A 460 -7.00 -9.78 -21.33
CA ARG A 460 -6.49 -11.03 -20.72
C ARG A 460 -5.01 -11.28 -21.00
N TRP A 461 -4.56 -11.07 -22.25
CA TRP A 461 -3.16 -11.29 -22.61
C TRP A 461 -2.18 -10.38 -21.84
N VAL A 462 -2.58 -9.14 -21.51
CA VAL A 462 -1.76 -8.22 -20.70
C VAL A 462 -1.60 -8.77 -19.28
N ARG A 463 -2.68 -9.27 -18.70
CA ARG A 463 -2.64 -9.90 -17.37
C ARG A 463 -1.80 -11.19 -17.40
N ILE A 464 -1.95 -12.03 -18.43
CA ILE A 464 -1.13 -13.24 -18.64
C ILE A 464 0.35 -12.86 -18.71
N PHE A 465 0.69 -11.83 -19.51
CA PHE A 465 2.07 -11.36 -19.62
C PHE A 465 2.66 -10.98 -18.27
N PHE A 466 1.95 -10.17 -17.48
CA PHE A 466 2.45 -9.75 -16.16
C PHE A 466 2.49 -10.89 -15.14
N THR A 467 1.55 -11.83 -15.19
CA THR A 467 1.61 -13.06 -14.37
C THR A 467 2.89 -13.85 -14.66
N LEU A 468 3.14 -14.13 -15.95
CA LEU A 468 4.35 -14.86 -16.34
C LEU A 468 5.63 -14.10 -16.04
N ALA A 469 5.68 -12.79 -16.33
CA ALA A 469 6.84 -11.96 -16.06
C ALA A 469 7.16 -11.92 -14.55
N THR A 470 6.15 -11.74 -13.69
CA THR A 470 6.34 -11.72 -12.23
C THR A 470 6.85 -13.05 -11.70
N SER A 471 6.26 -14.16 -12.15
CA SER A 471 6.69 -15.51 -11.75
C SER A 471 8.12 -15.83 -12.21
N LEU A 472 8.46 -15.45 -13.44
CA LEU A 472 9.81 -15.64 -13.98
C LEU A 472 10.83 -14.75 -13.27
N ILE A 473 10.49 -13.50 -12.91
CA ILE A 473 11.37 -12.63 -12.12
C ILE A 473 11.59 -13.23 -10.73
N ALA A 474 10.53 -13.70 -10.06
CA ALA A 474 10.66 -14.35 -8.77
C ALA A 474 11.61 -15.55 -8.84
N PHE A 475 11.44 -16.43 -9.82
CA PHE A 475 12.30 -17.58 -10.02
C PHE A 475 13.74 -17.18 -10.40
N ALA A 476 13.90 -16.18 -11.26
CA ALA A 476 15.21 -15.67 -11.67
C ALA A 476 15.99 -15.08 -10.47
N LEU A 477 15.31 -14.37 -9.56
CA LEU A 477 15.89 -13.86 -8.32
C LEU A 477 16.30 -14.99 -7.36
N LEU A 478 15.48 -16.03 -7.25
CA LEU A 478 15.83 -17.22 -6.46
C LEU A 478 17.10 -17.89 -6.97
N LEU A 479 17.25 -18.06 -8.28
CA LEU A 479 18.44 -18.61 -8.91
C LEU A 479 19.69 -17.72 -8.75
N ALA A 480 19.51 -16.40 -8.73
CA ALA A 480 20.60 -15.42 -8.71
C ALA A 480 21.00 -14.94 -7.30
N GLY A 481 20.66 -15.68 -6.24
CA GLY A 481 21.07 -15.37 -4.86
C GLY A 481 19.96 -15.49 -3.82
N GLY A 482 18.83 -16.11 -4.16
CA GLY A 482 17.75 -16.45 -3.22
C GLY A 482 17.18 -15.23 -2.49
N LEU A 483 17.09 -15.31 -1.15
CA LEU A 483 16.52 -14.24 -0.31
C LEU A 483 17.25 -12.90 -0.49
N THR A 484 18.57 -12.91 -0.56
CA THR A 484 19.38 -11.69 -0.73
C THR A 484 19.07 -10.98 -2.05
N ALA A 485 18.92 -11.72 -3.15
CA ALA A 485 18.56 -11.13 -4.44
C ALA A 485 17.15 -10.52 -4.43
N LEU A 486 16.19 -11.17 -3.76
CA LEU A 486 14.83 -10.65 -3.56
C LEU A 486 14.84 -9.32 -2.78
N GLN A 487 15.62 -9.25 -1.70
CA GLN A 487 15.78 -8.05 -0.89
C GLN A 487 16.46 -6.92 -1.67
N THR A 488 17.53 -7.24 -2.41
CA THR A 488 18.26 -6.28 -3.25
C THR A 488 17.37 -5.67 -4.32
N ALA A 489 16.56 -6.48 -4.99
CA ALA A 489 15.64 -6.02 -6.02
C ALA A 489 14.62 -5.02 -5.43
N ALA A 490 14.05 -5.32 -4.27
CA ALA A 490 13.11 -4.44 -3.59
C ALA A 490 13.76 -3.08 -3.23
N ILE A 491 14.93 -3.09 -2.60
CA ILE A 491 15.66 -1.88 -2.21
C ILE A 491 16.02 -1.04 -3.45
N SER A 492 16.58 -1.66 -4.48
CA SER A 492 17.09 -0.94 -5.66
C SER A 492 16.00 -0.19 -6.42
N ILE A 493 14.83 -0.82 -6.57
CA ILE A 493 13.70 -0.23 -7.30
C ILE A 493 12.97 0.81 -6.47
N ALA A 494 12.96 0.66 -5.17
CA ALA A 494 12.32 1.61 -4.27
C ALA A 494 12.99 2.99 -4.30
N LEU A 495 14.29 3.07 -4.51
CA LEU A 495 15.03 4.33 -4.46
C LEU A 495 14.50 5.36 -5.48
N PRO A 496 14.42 5.09 -6.79
CA PRO A 496 13.84 6.03 -7.73
C PRO A 496 12.34 6.26 -7.50
N PHE A 497 11.58 5.25 -7.07
CA PHE A 497 10.16 5.42 -6.82
C PHE A 497 9.87 6.25 -5.55
N SER A 498 10.75 6.26 -4.57
CA SER A 498 10.64 7.11 -3.38
C SER A 498 10.60 8.60 -3.72
N VAL A 499 11.34 9.02 -4.76
CA VAL A 499 11.29 10.40 -5.27
C VAL A 499 9.91 10.74 -5.84
N VAL A 500 9.27 9.78 -6.52
CA VAL A 500 7.89 9.92 -7.00
C VAL A 500 6.92 10.08 -5.81
N LEU A 501 7.09 9.31 -4.73
CA LEU A 501 6.27 9.44 -3.52
C LEU A 501 6.43 10.80 -2.84
N LEU A 502 7.64 11.35 -2.77
CA LEU A 502 7.87 12.72 -2.27
C LEU A 502 7.15 13.77 -3.13
N ALA A 503 7.21 13.62 -4.45
CA ALA A 503 6.48 14.50 -5.37
C ALA A 503 4.96 14.35 -5.19
N ILE A 504 4.45 13.14 -4.91
CA ILE A 504 3.04 12.89 -4.59
C ILE A 504 2.63 13.57 -3.28
N CYS A 505 3.48 13.56 -2.24
CA CYS A 505 3.22 14.30 -1.00
C CYS A 505 3.02 15.80 -1.29
N TRP A 506 3.92 16.39 -2.06
CA TRP A 506 3.79 17.80 -2.46
C TRP A 506 2.51 18.05 -3.27
N ALA A 507 2.24 17.21 -4.27
CA ALA A 507 1.05 17.32 -5.11
C ALA A 507 -0.24 17.26 -4.29
N THR A 508 -0.30 16.36 -3.30
CA THR A 508 -1.43 16.21 -2.39
C THR A 508 -1.67 17.47 -1.56
N VAL A 509 -0.60 18.05 -0.99
CA VAL A 509 -0.71 19.31 -0.23
C VAL A 509 -1.22 20.45 -1.12
N VAL A 510 -0.71 20.55 -2.36
CA VAL A 510 -1.16 21.57 -3.32
C VAL A 510 -2.63 21.36 -3.69
N ALA A 511 -3.04 20.11 -3.95
CA ALA A 511 -4.43 19.77 -4.25
C ALA A 511 -5.36 20.13 -3.10
N PHE A 512 -5.04 19.70 -1.89
CA PHE A 512 -5.88 19.93 -0.70
C PHE A 512 -5.95 21.41 -0.30
N ARG A 513 -4.85 22.16 -0.46
CA ARG A 513 -4.90 23.62 -0.28
C ARG A 513 -5.84 24.31 -1.27
N ARG A 514 -5.89 23.85 -2.53
CA ARG A 514 -6.82 24.38 -3.53
C ARG A 514 -8.27 24.02 -3.17
N GLU A 515 -8.50 22.79 -2.75
CA GLU A 515 -9.80 22.30 -2.32
C GLU A 515 -10.35 23.10 -1.11
N MET A 516 -9.52 23.29 -0.06
CA MET A 516 -9.92 24.07 1.11
C MET A 516 -10.21 25.54 0.78
N LYS A 517 -9.44 26.14 -0.16
CA LYS A 517 -9.76 27.49 -0.64
C LYS A 517 -11.11 27.55 -1.35
N ALA A 518 -11.47 26.51 -2.08
CA ALA A 518 -12.79 26.43 -2.73
C ALA A 518 -13.90 26.30 -1.69
N TYR A 519 -13.72 25.46 -0.67
CA TYR A 519 -14.68 25.35 0.45
C TYR A 519 -14.81 26.68 1.22
N ASP A 520 -13.71 27.32 1.61
CA ASP A 520 -13.73 28.62 2.30
C ASP A 520 -14.46 29.69 1.46
N LYS A 521 -14.32 29.64 0.13
CA LYS A 521 -15.02 30.55 -0.79
C LYS A 521 -16.52 30.27 -0.86
N ALA A 522 -16.89 28.99 -0.97
CA ALA A 522 -18.29 28.57 -1.02
C ALA A 522 -19.03 28.88 0.29
N GLU A 523 -18.40 28.61 1.43
CA GLU A 523 -18.94 28.92 2.77
C GLU A 523 -19.16 30.42 2.96
N ARG A 524 -18.18 31.26 2.56
CA ARG A 524 -18.32 32.71 2.61
C ARG A 524 -19.43 33.22 1.68
N ALA A 525 -19.60 32.62 0.51
CA ALA A 525 -20.68 32.96 -0.39
C ALA A 525 -22.05 32.63 0.22
N HIS A 526 -22.18 31.41 0.74
CA HIS A 526 -23.42 30.97 1.41
C HIS A 526 -23.75 31.83 2.64
N LEU A 527 -22.76 32.14 3.49
CA LEU A 527 -22.95 33.01 4.65
C LEU A 527 -23.38 34.41 4.21
N ARG A 528 -22.75 34.96 3.19
CA ARG A 528 -23.13 36.27 2.61
C ARG A 528 -24.56 36.25 2.10
N ASP A 529 -24.93 35.21 1.37
CA ASP A 529 -26.29 35.12 0.78
C ASP A 529 -27.36 34.94 1.87
N SER A 530 -27.08 34.16 2.91
CA SER A 530 -27.97 33.97 4.06
C SER A 530 -28.16 35.28 4.89
N ILE A 531 -27.07 36.05 5.10
CA ILE A 531 -27.13 37.36 5.73
C ILE A 531 -27.97 38.34 4.86
N GLY A 532 -27.72 38.34 3.54
CA GLY A 532 -28.48 39.16 2.61
C GLY A 532 -29.97 38.84 2.65
N GLU A 533 -30.33 37.57 2.68
CA GLU A 533 -31.73 37.12 2.74
C GLU A 533 -32.38 37.53 4.09
N HIS A 534 -31.65 37.35 5.20
CA HIS A 534 -32.16 37.72 6.52
C HIS A 534 -32.42 39.23 6.71
N TYR A 535 -31.57 40.07 6.11
CA TYR A 535 -31.69 41.54 6.22
C TYR A 535 -32.36 42.19 5.00
N GLY A 536 -32.85 41.43 4.01
CA GLY A 536 -33.45 41.97 2.78
C GLY A 536 -32.45 42.75 1.92
N LEU A 537 -31.20 42.41 1.95
CA LEU A 537 -30.10 43.08 1.25
C LEU A 537 -29.60 42.22 0.08
N GLU A 538 -29.27 42.86 -1.03
CA GLU A 538 -28.57 42.24 -2.15
C GLU A 538 -27.12 42.73 -2.18
N VAL A 539 -26.16 41.81 -2.46
CA VAL A 539 -24.76 42.16 -2.66
C VAL A 539 -24.54 42.55 -4.11
N GLU A 540 -24.16 43.80 -4.33
CA GLU A 540 -23.76 44.27 -5.65
C GLU A 540 -22.39 43.69 -5.98
N GLU A 541 -22.29 42.79 -6.97
CA GLU A 541 -20.97 42.29 -7.44
C GLU A 541 -20.17 43.43 -8.05
N PRO A 542 -18.89 43.59 -7.69
CA PRO A 542 -18.06 44.63 -8.27
C PRO A 542 -17.89 44.37 -9.76
N ASN A 543 -18.21 45.37 -10.55
CA ASN A 543 -18.09 45.34 -12.01
C ASN A 543 -16.61 45.06 -12.36
N GLN A 544 -16.31 43.95 -13.02
CA GLN A 544 -14.97 43.41 -13.27
C GLN A 544 -14.06 44.28 -14.19
N ARG A 545 -14.38 45.56 -14.42
CA ARG A 545 -13.61 46.45 -15.32
C ARG A 545 -12.73 47.50 -14.63
N GLY A 546 -12.37 47.33 -13.36
CA GLY A 546 -11.49 48.23 -12.63
C GLY A 546 -10.23 47.52 -12.10
N ILE A 547 -9.05 48.15 -12.35
CA ILE A 547 -7.71 47.68 -11.85
C ILE A 547 -7.63 47.70 -10.31
N PHE A 548 -8.58 48.32 -9.63
CA PHE A 548 -8.73 48.31 -8.18
C PHE A 548 -10.12 47.77 -7.82
N GLY A 549 -10.19 46.51 -7.38
CA GLY A 549 -11.44 45.89 -6.90
C GLY A 549 -12.01 46.69 -5.71
N LEU A 550 -13.09 47.42 -5.91
CA LEU A 550 -13.86 48.04 -4.84
C LEU A 550 -14.54 46.94 -4.00
N PRO A 551 -14.62 47.08 -2.65
CA PRO A 551 -15.30 46.11 -1.81
C PRO A 551 -16.77 46.00 -2.18
N ALA A 552 -17.33 44.80 -2.15
CA ALA A 552 -18.75 44.54 -2.40
C ALA A 552 -19.62 45.44 -1.52
N ARG A 553 -20.61 46.10 -2.12
CA ARG A 553 -21.59 46.98 -1.42
C ARG A 553 -22.90 46.24 -1.24
N TRP A 554 -23.51 46.40 -0.08
CA TRP A 554 -24.85 45.92 0.22
C TRP A 554 -25.88 46.93 -0.23
N ARG A 555 -26.92 46.47 -0.94
CA ARG A 555 -28.10 47.31 -1.32
C ARG A 555 -29.39 46.64 -0.86
N PRO A 556 -30.44 47.41 -0.52
CA PRO A 556 -31.78 46.84 -0.28
C PRO A 556 -32.27 46.08 -1.50
N ARG A 557 -32.81 44.89 -1.28
CA ARG A 557 -33.46 44.09 -2.33
C ARG A 557 -34.64 44.89 -2.90
N LYS A 558 -34.68 45.10 -4.21
CA LYS A 558 -35.84 45.75 -4.83
C LYS A 558 -37.04 44.86 -4.59
N SER A 559 -38.07 45.39 -3.89
CA SER A 559 -39.33 44.70 -3.77
C SER A 559 -39.87 44.44 -5.17
N VAL A 560 -40.09 43.20 -5.52
CA VAL A 560 -40.89 42.86 -6.70
C VAL A 560 -42.31 43.28 -6.34
N THR A 561 -42.70 44.48 -6.77
CA THR A 561 -44.11 44.88 -6.73
C THR A 561 -44.88 43.86 -7.57
N ALA A 562 -45.65 43.02 -6.88
CA ALA A 562 -46.60 42.15 -7.55
C ALA A 562 -47.47 43.06 -8.44
N SER A 563 -47.39 42.89 -9.75
CA SER A 563 -48.32 43.53 -10.69
C SER A 563 -49.71 43.09 -10.27
N ALA A 564 -50.52 44.06 -9.82
CA ALA A 564 -51.92 43.82 -9.52
C ALA A 564 -52.61 43.26 -10.79
N PRO A 565 -53.52 42.29 -10.65
CA PRO A 565 -54.23 41.76 -11.78
C PRO A 565 -55.11 42.93 -12.37
N GLU A 566 -54.95 43.18 -13.66
CA GLU A 566 -55.81 44.09 -14.40
C GLU A 566 -57.29 43.68 -14.19
N SER A 567 -58.06 44.59 -13.57
CA SER A 567 -59.50 44.44 -13.41
C SER A 567 -60.12 44.46 -14.80
N GLY A 568 -60.56 43.30 -15.27
CA GLY A 568 -61.34 43.18 -16.49
C GLY A 568 -62.60 44.05 -16.40
N ALA A 569 -62.79 44.98 -17.35
CA ALA A 569 -64.01 45.74 -17.55
C ALA A 569 -65.18 44.82 -17.95
N PRO A 570 -66.39 45.04 -17.48
CA PRO A 570 -67.55 44.24 -17.86
C PRO A 570 -67.99 44.51 -19.30
N ALA A 571 -68.16 43.45 -20.08
CA ALA A 571 -68.78 43.51 -21.39
C ALA A 571 -70.24 43.89 -21.26
N SER A 572 -70.63 44.90 -21.98
CA SER A 572 -72.03 45.31 -22.17
C SER A 572 -72.79 44.28 -23.03
N PRO A 573 -74.10 44.04 -22.77
CA PRO A 573 -74.94 43.16 -23.58
C PRO A 573 -75.52 43.89 -24.75
N GLU A 574 -75.38 43.40 -25.96
CA GLU A 574 -76.26 43.73 -27.08
C GLU A 574 -76.97 42.50 -27.62
N SER A 575 -78.27 42.62 -27.57
CA SER A 575 -79.45 42.08 -28.31
C SER A 575 -79.30 40.81 -29.10
#